data_5479bb2ee5ffc880248cd82b18a277d2
#
_entry.id   5479bb2ee5ffc880248cd82b18a277d2
#
_cell.length_a   1.000
_cell.length_b   1.000
_cell.length_c   1.000
_cell.angle_alpha   90.00
_cell.angle_beta   90.00
_cell.angle_gamma   90.00
#
_symmetry.space_group_name_H-M   'P 1'
#
loop_
_entity.id
_entity.type
_entity.pdbx_description
1 polymer ?
#
loop_
_entity_poly.entity_id
_entity_poly.type
_entity_poly.pdbx_seq_one_letter_code
_entity_poly.pdbx_strand_id
1 'polypeptide(L)'
;MHAVTIVDGSLRWQEHADPTPGTGEVLVQVRAAGINGADRFQLMGLYPAPPGSPADIPGLEFAGEVAALGPGATRWSVGDRVMGILGGGGQAERCVVHERHLL
;
A
#
# COMPACT_ATOMS: atom_id res chain seq x y z
N MET A 1 1.31 10.40 -7.15
CA MET A 1 0.66 10.45 -5.83
C MET A 1 1.61 10.98 -4.78
N HIS A 2 1.08 11.27 -3.61
CA HIS A 2 1.91 11.52 -2.43
C HIS A 2 1.91 10.30 -1.52
N ALA A 3 3.06 10.06 -0.88
CA ALA A 3 3.23 8.94 0.03
C ALA A 3 4.21 9.32 1.16
N VAL A 4 4.03 8.65 2.31
CA VAL A 4 5.05 8.66 3.34
C VAL A 4 6.24 7.86 2.80
N THR A 5 7.38 8.52 2.64
CA THR A 5 8.54 7.91 2.01
C THR A 5 9.73 7.93 2.96
N ILE A 6 10.43 6.83 3.04
CA ILE A 6 11.67 6.71 3.80
C ILE A 6 12.81 7.25 2.94
N VAL A 7 13.42 8.34 3.39
CA VAL A 7 14.55 8.98 2.70
C VAL A 7 15.66 9.21 3.72
N ASP A 8 16.80 8.55 3.55
CA ASP A 8 17.96 8.68 4.43
C ASP A 8 17.61 8.52 5.92
N GLY A 9 16.80 7.51 6.24
CA GLY A 9 16.40 7.23 7.63
C GLY A 9 15.36 8.17 8.22
N SER A 10 14.74 9.03 7.40
CA SER A 10 13.68 9.95 7.81
C SER A 10 12.42 9.71 7.03
N LEU A 11 11.27 10.04 7.62
CA LEU A 11 9.98 9.98 6.94
C LEU A 11 9.69 11.33 6.30
N ARG A 12 9.24 11.31 5.04
CA ARG A 12 8.83 12.50 4.29
C ARG A 12 7.52 12.25 3.58
N TRP A 13 6.60 13.18 3.63
CA TRP A 13 5.42 13.21 2.76
C TRP A 13 5.83 13.89 1.46
N GLN A 14 5.97 13.12 0.41
CA GLN A 14 6.46 13.62 -0.86
C GLN A 14 5.84 12.91 -2.05
N GLU A 15 6.07 13.46 -3.22
CA GLU A 15 5.62 12.86 -4.46
C GLU A 15 6.33 11.53 -4.72
N HIS A 16 5.58 10.55 -5.19
CA HIS A 16 6.04 9.21 -5.50
C HIS A 16 5.30 8.72 -6.74
N ALA A 17 5.92 7.83 -7.51
CA ALA A 17 5.26 7.23 -8.66
C ALA A 17 3.98 6.51 -8.22
N ASP A 18 2.93 6.63 -9.04
CA ASP A 18 1.69 5.90 -8.80
C ASP A 18 1.91 4.40 -9.02
N PRO A 19 1.41 3.54 -8.12
CA PRO A 19 1.49 2.11 -8.34
C PRO A 19 0.49 1.67 -9.41
N THR A 20 0.81 0.60 -10.11
CA THR A 20 -0.07 0.00 -11.13
C THR A 20 -0.45 -1.40 -10.70
N PRO A 21 -1.74 -1.75 -10.66
CA PRO A 21 -2.15 -3.10 -10.27
C PRO A 21 -1.78 -4.11 -11.37
N GLY A 22 -1.08 -5.17 -10.96
CA GLY A 22 -0.76 -6.29 -11.82
C GLY A 22 -1.87 -7.34 -11.83
N THR A 23 -1.57 -8.53 -12.35
CA THR A 23 -2.53 -9.64 -12.43
C THR A 23 -3.06 -10.02 -11.06
N GLY A 24 -4.39 -10.03 -10.89
CA GLY A 24 -5.06 -10.37 -9.64
C GLY A 24 -4.97 -9.29 -8.57
N GLU A 25 -4.41 -8.15 -8.88
CA GLU A 25 -4.24 -7.04 -7.94
C GLU A 25 -5.28 -5.95 -8.13
N VAL A 26 -5.48 -5.17 -7.08
CA VAL A 26 -6.44 -4.08 -7.01
C VAL A 26 -5.70 -2.81 -6.60
N LEU A 27 -6.00 -1.71 -7.26
CA LEU A 27 -5.56 -0.39 -6.83
C LEU A 27 -6.60 0.18 -5.86
N VAL A 28 -6.14 0.59 -4.68
CA VAL A 28 -7.01 1.15 -3.65
C VAL A 28 -6.66 2.61 -3.42
N GLN A 29 -7.68 3.47 -3.41
CA GLN A 29 -7.56 4.83 -2.89
C GLN A 29 -7.63 4.76 -1.38
N VAL A 30 -6.52 4.99 -0.70
CA VAL A 30 -6.40 4.86 0.75
C VAL A 30 -7.09 6.03 1.44
N ARG A 31 -7.92 5.73 2.44
CA ARG A 31 -8.57 6.74 3.28
C ARG A 31 -7.97 6.78 4.67
N ALA A 32 -7.47 5.65 5.15
CA ALA A 32 -6.81 5.55 6.44
C ALA A 32 -5.78 4.43 6.40
N ALA A 33 -4.68 4.62 7.09
CA ALA A 33 -3.62 3.62 7.22
C ALA A 33 -3.21 3.50 8.69
N GLY A 34 -2.91 2.28 9.12
CA GLY A 34 -2.45 2.02 10.47
C GLY A 34 -0.95 2.27 10.63
N ILE A 35 -0.54 2.46 11.88
CA ILE A 35 0.87 2.57 12.27
C ILE A 35 1.19 1.36 13.14
N ASN A 36 2.28 0.67 12.84
CA ASN A 36 2.69 -0.55 13.52
C ASN A 36 4.17 -0.49 13.92
N GLY A 37 4.56 -1.35 14.87
CA GLY A 37 5.96 -1.42 15.30
C GLY A 37 6.93 -1.74 14.17
N ALA A 38 6.52 -2.54 13.18
CA ALA A 38 7.32 -2.87 12.02
C ALA A 38 7.70 -1.64 11.18
N ASP A 39 6.87 -0.60 11.17
CA ASP A 39 7.16 0.66 10.45
C ASP A 39 8.41 1.33 11.01
N ARG A 40 8.60 1.28 12.32
CA ARG A 40 9.79 1.82 12.97
C ARG A 40 11.04 1.02 12.58
N PHE A 41 10.93 -0.30 12.53
CA PHE A 41 12.04 -1.16 12.10
C PHE A 41 12.37 -0.95 10.63
N GLN A 42 11.37 -0.76 9.78
CA GLN A 42 11.59 -0.44 8.38
C GLN A 42 12.32 0.90 8.22
N LEU A 43 11.93 1.91 8.99
CA LEU A 43 12.62 3.20 9.00
C LEU A 43 14.10 3.07 9.37
N MET A 44 14.42 2.18 10.30
CA MET A 44 15.80 1.90 10.75
C MET A 44 16.55 0.92 9.83
N GLY A 45 15.92 0.43 8.76
CA GLY A 45 16.53 -0.55 7.86
C GLY A 45 16.55 -1.98 8.41
N LEU A 46 15.81 -2.26 9.47
CA LEU A 46 15.79 -3.58 10.14
C LEU A 46 14.61 -4.47 9.72
N TYR A 47 13.69 -3.94 8.94
CA TYR A 47 12.56 -4.68 8.40
C TYR A 47 12.45 -4.37 6.90
N PRO A 48 13.09 -5.18 6.05
CA PRO A 48 12.98 -4.98 4.61
C PRO A 48 11.56 -5.35 4.14
N ALA A 49 11.03 -4.56 3.20
CA ALA A 49 9.76 -4.88 2.59
C ALA A 49 9.85 -6.19 1.81
N PRO A 50 8.82 -7.05 1.86
CA PRO A 50 8.82 -8.28 1.08
C PRO A 50 8.78 -7.99 -0.43
N PRO A 51 9.17 -8.93 -1.27
CA PRO A 51 9.10 -8.79 -2.73
C PRO A 51 7.69 -8.39 -3.18
N GLY A 52 7.62 -7.43 -4.10
CA GLY A 52 6.35 -6.91 -4.62
C GLY A 52 5.78 -5.74 -3.84
N SER A 53 6.30 -5.44 -2.65
CA SER A 53 5.92 -4.26 -1.86
C SER A 53 6.93 -3.14 -2.08
N PRO A 54 6.50 -1.85 -2.03
CA PRO A 54 7.43 -0.74 -2.12
C PRO A 54 8.45 -0.78 -0.98
N ALA A 55 9.72 -0.66 -1.31
CA ALA A 55 10.79 -0.73 -0.33
C ALA A 55 10.86 0.52 0.57
N ASP A 56 10.33 1.63 0.10
CA ASP A 56 10.49 2.95 0.69
C ASP A 56 9.19 3.56 1.24
N ILE A 57 8.07 2.86 1.14
CA ILE A 57 6.79 3.31 1.70
C ILE A 57 6.35 2.34 2.78
N PRO A 58 6.27 2.76 4.05
CA PRO A 58 5.77 1.90 5.12
C PRO A 58 4.25 1.75 5.08
N GLY A 59 3.71 0.96 5.99
CA GLY A 59 2.28 0.76 6.18
C GLY A 59 1.83 -0.64 5.82
N LEU A 60 1.41 -1.38 6.85
CA LEU A 60 1.04 -2.80 6.74
C LEU A 60 -0.47 -3.01 6.69
N GLU A 61 -1.27 -1.97 6.88
CA GLU A 61 -2.73 -2.07 6.88
C GLU A 61 -3.35 -0.75 6.44
N PHE A 62 -4.53 -0.85 5.87
CA PHE A 62 -5.24 0.30 5.34
C PHE A 62 -6.73 0.03 5.24
N ALA A 63 -7.49 1.10 5.06
CA ALA A 63 -8.89 1.08 4.62
C ALA A 63 -9.06 2.12 3.52
N GLY A 64 -9.91 1.82 2.55
CA GLY A 64 -10.13 2.71 1.43
C GLY A 64 -11.17 2.19 0.46
N GLU A 65 -11.08 2.63 -0.77
CA GLU A 65 -12.02 2.28 -1.84
C GLU A 65 -11.27 1.77 -3.06
N VAL A 66 -11.83 0.77 -3.70
CA VAL A 66 -11.28 0.23 -4.94
C VAL A 66 -11.33 1.31 -6.03
N ALA A 67 -10.18 1.67 -6.57
CA ALA A 67 -10.04 2.67 -7.62
C ALA A 67 -9.88 2.06 -9.00
N ALA A 68 -9.21 0.90 -9.10
CA ALA A 68 -9.02 0.19 -10.36
C ALA A 68 -8.75 -1.28 -10.10
N LEU A 69 -9.00 -2.10 -11.11
CA LEU A 69 -8.77 -3.54 -11.08
C LEU A 69 -7.65 -3.89 -12.05
N GLY A 70 -6.70 -4.71 -11.60
CA GLY A 70 -5.70 -5.30 -12.48
C GLY A 70 -6.29 -6.45 -13.31
N PRO A 71 -5.53 -6.94 -14.30
CA PRO A 71 -5.97 -8.06 -15.12
C PRO A 71 -6.36 -9.27 -14.27
N GLY A 72 -7.50 -9.88 -14.56
CA GLY A 72 -7.98 -11.07 -13.87
C GLY A 72 -8.52 -10.85 -12.46
N ALA A 73 -8.52 -9.63 -11.94
CA ALA A 73 -9.15 -9.32 -10.66
C ALA A 73 -10.67 -9.24 -10.83
N THR A 74 -11.40 -10.13 -10.13
CA THR A 74 -12.85 -10.30 -10.31
C THR A 74 -13.65 -10.26 -9.01
N ARG A 75 -12.98 -10.25 -7.85
CA ARG A 75 -13.65 -10.33 -6.55
C ARG A 75 -14.29 -9.02 -6.12
N TRP A 76 -13.81 -7.89 -6.61
CA TRP A 76 -14.21 -6.57 -6.17
C TRP A 76 -14.63 -5.72 -7.36
N SER A 77 -15.38 -4.66 -7.09
CA SER A 77 -15.78 -3.67 -8.09
C SER A 77 -15.23 -2.30 -7.71
N VAL A 78 -14.96 -1.48 -8.70
CA VAL A 78 -14.56 -0.08 -8.49
C VAL A 78 -15.61 0.62 -7.63
N GLY A 79 -15.17 1.31 -6.57
CA GLY A 79 -16.04 1.96 -5.61
C GLY A 79 -16.31 1.16 -4.34
N ASP A 80 -16.00 -0.14 -4.31
CA ASP A 80 -16.16 -0.94 -3.10
C ASP A 80 -15.28 -0.42 -1.97
N ARG A 81 -15.84 -0.34 -0.77
CA ARG A 81 -15.09 -0.03 0.44
C ARG A 81 -14.43 -1.30 0.96
N VAL A 82 -13.13 -1.21 1.16
CA VAL A 82 -12.29 -2.36 1.52
C VAL A 82 -11.31 -1.99 2.61
N MET A 83 -10.81 -3.00 3.30
CA MET A 83 -9.64 -2.89 4.15
C MET A 83 -8.77 -4.11 3.93
N GLY A 84 -7.50 -3.98 4.26
CA GLY A 84 -6.57 -5.08 4.01
C GLY A 84 -5.25 -4.94 4.73
N ILE A 85 -4.47 -6.01 4.62
CA ILE A 85 -3.11 -6.12 5.12
C ILE A 85 -2.21 -6.33 3.92
N LEU A 86 -1.06 -5.66 3.94
CA LEU A 86 -0.07 -5.78 2.87
C LEU A 86 1.35 -5.71 3.45
N GLY A 87 2.35 -6.03 2.64
CA GLY A 87 3.75 -6.05 3.08
C GLY A 87 4.42 -4.69 3.19
N GLY A 88 3.76 -3.63 2.79
CA GLY A 88 4.24 -2.25 2.77
C GLY A 88 3.44 -1.44 1.77
N GLY A 89 3.60 -0.12 1.81
CA GLY A 89 2.96 0.77 0.85
C GLY A 89 1.61 1.34 1.29
N GLY A 90 1.12 0.98 2.49
CA GLY A 90 -0.20 1.43 2.95
C GLY A 90 -0.26 2.91 3.31
N GLN A 91 0.86 3.52 3.70
CA GLN A 91 0.90 4.94 4.09
C GLN A 91 1.13 5.84 2.86
N ALA A 92 0.22 5.77 1.93
CA ALA A 92 0.24 6.51 0.67
C ALA A 92 -1.19 6.83 0.25
N GLU A 93 -1.33 7.72 -0.72
CA GLU A 93 -2.65 8.03 -1.27
C GLU A 93 -3.28 6.82 -1.95
N ARG A 94 -2.46 5.99 -2.60
CA ARG A 94 -2.91 4.77 -3.27
C ARG A 94 -1.96 3.62 -2.99
N CYS A 95 -2.49 2.42 -2.91
CA CYS A 95 -1.69 1.20 -2.78
C CYS A 95 -2.24 0.09 -3.67
N VAL A 96 -1.40 -0.90 -3.93
CA VAL A 96 -1.75 -2.09 -4.69
C VAL A 96 -1.70 -3.30 -3.77
N VAL A 97 -2.73 -4.13 -3.84
CA VAL A 97 -2.87 -5.31 -3.00
C VAL A 97 -3.54 -6.43 -3.79
N HIS A 98 -3.16 -7.67 -3.53
CA HIS A 98 -3.83 -8.81 -4.15
C HIS A 98 -5.30 -8.85 -3.69
N GLU A 99 -6.22 -9.14 -4.61
CA GLU A 99 -7.68 -9.09 -4.35
C GLU A 99 -8.12 -9.99 -3.19
N ARG A 100 -7.37 -11.06 -2.90
CA ARG A 100 -7.68 -12.01 -1.83
C ARG A 100 -7.28 -11.52 -0.44
N HIS A 101 -6.50 -10.47 -0.34
CA HIS A 101 -6.07 -9.88 0.92
C HIS A 101 -6.97 -8.74 1.38
N LEU A 102 -8.11 -8.55 0.72
CA LEU A 102 -9.09 -7.51 1.04
C LEU A 102 -10.33 -8.11 1.73
N LEU A 103 -10.92 -7.26 2.56
CA LEU A 103 -12.19 -7.54 3.23
C LEU A 103 -13.17 -6.41 2.95
#